data_20b9301fddd8cd290413161cd202992b
#
_entry.id   20b9301fddd8cd290413161cd202992b
#
_cell.length_a   1.000
_cell.length_b   1.000
_cell.length_c   1.000
_cell.angle_alpha   90.00
_cell.angle_beta   90.00
_cell.angle_gamma   90.00
#
_symmetry.space_group_name_H-M   'P 1'
#
loop_
_entity.id
_entity.type
_entity.pdbx_description
1 polymer ?
#
loop_
_entity_poly.entity_id
_entity_poly.type
_entity_poly.pdbx_seq_one_letter_code
_entity_poly.pdbx_strand_id
1 'polypeptide(L)'
;MSALPDMSTGNVTVIGDVMLDRFWSGASRRVSPEAPVPVVSVNGQEDRAGGAGNVAVNLAELGLSVSLVGLCGEDEHARALRACVEEAGVRWNVMPCPAETIVKLRVLSRNQQLLRIDFEESLASHANDLFVRYAQQHLADADLVVFSDYAKGSLALVQPLLAHCRELNKQTLVDPKGLDFERYRGATLLTPNLAEFEAVVGRCDTDETLVERAEALRASLDLDGILVTRSEAGMTLVQAGQPPAHFSASAREVFDVTGAGDTVIAVMAGCLSAGLPMPDAAHFACLLYTSPSPRD
;
A
#
# COMPACT_ATOMS: atom_id res chain seq x y z
N MET A 1 6.05 27.15 -4.09
CA MET A 1 5.82 25.76 -3.64
C MET A 1 5.02 25.86 -2.37
N SER A 2 3.78 25.37 -2.35
CA SER A 2 3.00 25.26 -1.11
C SER A 2 3.72 24.29 -0.19
N ALA A 3 3.79 24.59 1.11
CA ALA A 3 4.28 23.65 2.11
C ALA A 3 3.26 22.49 2.25
N LEU A 4 3.74 21.32 2.64
CA LEU A 4 2.86 20.22 3.04
C LEU A 4 1.90 20.71 4.15
N PRO A 5 0.62 20.36 4.11
CA PRO A 5 -0.32 20.73 5.16
C PRO A 5 0.07 20.07 6.49
N ASP A 6 -0.37 20.66 7.58
CA ASP A 6 -0.31 19.98 8.90
C ASP A 6 -1.32 18.84 8.91
N MET A 7 -0.83 17.61 9.00
CA MET A 7 -1.64 16.38 9.02
C MET A 7 -1.82 15.81 10.43
N SER A 8 -1.25 16.46 11.45
CA SER A 8 -1.15 15.91 12.82
C SER A 8 -2.49 15.67 13.52
N THR A 9 -3.59 16.27 13.03
CA THR A 9 -4.95 16.06 13.55
C THR A 9 -5.71 14.93 12.87
N GLY A 10 -5.21 14.40 11.74
CA GLY A 10 -5.88 13.36 10.98
C GLY A 10 -5.81 11.99 11.65
N ASN A 11 -6.90 11.24 11.58
CA ASN A 11 -6.99 9.87 12.07
C ASN A 11 -7.33 8.93 10.92
N VAL A 12 -6.40 8.06 10.54
CA VAL A 12 -6.55 7.15 9.39
C VAL A 12 -6.55 5.70 9.86
N THR A 13 -7.52 4.93 9.38
CA THR A 13 -7.51 3.48 9.53
C THR A 13 -7.02 2.81 8.25
N VAL A 14 -5.97 2.02 8.35
CA VAL A 14 -5.46 1.18 7.25
C VAL A 14 -5.96 -0.24 7.44
N ILE A 15 -6.63 -0.79 6.44
CA ILE A 15 -7.11 -2.18 6.43
C ILE A 15 -6.47 -2.91 5.26
N GLY A 16 -5.87 -4.08 5.48
CA GLY A 16 -5.26 -4.79 4.36
C GLY A 16 -4.39 -5.98 4.72
N ASP A 17 -3.62 -6.39 3.73
CA ASP A 17 -2.69 -7.49 3.86
C ASP A 17 -1.42 -7.04 4.58
N VAL A 18 -1.23 -7.52 5.81
CA VAL A 18 -0.02 -7.24 6.59
C VAL A 18 1.02 -8.33 6.37
N MET A 19 2.29 -7.95 6.31
CA MET A 19 3.41 -8.87 6.12
C MET A 19 4.69 -8.35 6.76
N LEU A 20 5.60 -9.25 7.06
CA LEU A 20 6.94 -8.93 7.56
C LEU A 20 7.94 -8.96 6.40
N ASP A 21 8.58 -7.83 6.14
CA ASP A 21 9.75 -7.76 5.27
C ASP A 21 11.00 -7.97 6.12
N ARG A 22 11.64 -9.14 5.99
CA ARG A 22 12.85 -9.52 6.73
C ARG A 22 14.06 -9.49 5.84
N PHE A 23 15.14 -8.85 6.30
CA PHE A 23 16.39 -8.73 5.57
C PHE A 23 17.50 -9.43 6.34
N TRP A 24 18.11 -10.43 5.72
CA TRP A 24 19.36 -11.03 6.21
C TRP A 24 20.50 -10.51 5.39
N SER A 25 21.47 -9.88 6.03
CA SER A 25 22.65 -9.34 5.39
C SER A 25 23.92 -10.09 5.84
N GLY A 26 24.87 -10.25 4.92
CA GLY A 26 26.12 -10.91 5.24
C GLY A 26 27.10 -11.01 4.08
N ALA A 27 28.30 -11.49 4.38
CA ALA A 27 29.33 -11.68 3.36
C ALA A 27 29.10 -12.98 2.57
N SER A 28 29.18 -12.91 1.24
CA SER A 28 29.25 -14.09 0.37
C SER A 28 30.66 -14.16 -0.24
N ARG A 29 31.49 -15.05 0.30
CA ARG A 29 32.92 -15.19 -0.08
C ARG A 29 33.24 -16.55 -0.69
N ARG A 30 32.32 -17.49 -0.67
CA ARG A 30 32.56 -18.87 -1.14
C ARG A 30 31.32 -19.44 -1.83
N VAL A 31 31.56 -20.39 -2.71
CA VAL A 31 30.52 -21.27 -3.29
C VAL A 31 30.37 -22.49 -2.39
N SER A 32 29.17 -23.04 -2.28
CA SER A 32 28.93 -24.28 -1.54
C SER A 32 29.69 -25.46 -2.17
N PRO A 33 30.26 -26.38 -1.37
CA PRO A 33 30.77 -27.63 -1.89
C PRO A 33 29.69 -28.63 -2.31
N GLU A 34 28.44 -28.40 -1.91
CA GLU A 34 27.30 -29.29 -2.15
C GLU A 34 26.54 -28.95 -3.44
N ALA A 35 26.61 -27.68 -3.88
CA ALA A 35 25.96 -27.21 -5.10
C ALA A 35 26.61 -25.90 -5.58
N PRO A 36 26.48 -25.51 -6.87
CA PRO A 36 27.04 -24.27 -7.40
C PRO A 36 26.22 -23.02 -6.98
N VAL A 37 26.04 -22.83 -5.66
CA VAL A 37 25.30 -21.72 -5.06
C VAL A 37 26.18 -20.92 -4.09
N PRO A 38 26.00 -19.59 -3.97
CA PRO A 38 26.75 -18.80 -3.00
C PRO A 38 26.37 -19.18 -1.56
N VAL A 39 27.37 -19.13 -0.66
CA VAL A 39 27.14 -19.25 0.79
C VAL A 39 27.20 -17.86 1.39
N VAL A 40 26.13 -17.42 2.03
CA VAL A 40 26.04 -16.15 2.77
C VAL A 40 26.25 -16.43 4.26
N SER A 41 27.26 -15.78 4.84
CA SER A 41 27.46 -15.79 6.31
C SER A 41 26.69 -14.63 6.90
N VAL A 42 25.47 -14.90 7.38
CA VAL A 42 24.57 -13.88 7.92
C VAL A 42 25.15 -13.32 9.23
N ASN A 43 25.23 -11.99 9.29
CA ASN A 43 25.70 -11.24 10.47
C ASN A 43 24.82 -10.03 10.79
N GLY A 44 23.81 -9.75 9.98
CA GLY A 44 22.79 -8.72 10.23
C GLY A 44 21.41 -9.25 9.91
N GLN A 45 20.46 -8.85 10.74
CA GLN A 45 19.02 -9.05 10.51
C GLN A 45 18.31 -7.73 10.75
N GLU A 46 17.39 -7.39 9.84
CA GLU A 46 16.53 -6.23 9.95
C GLU A 46 15.10 -6.66 9.58
N ASP A 47 14.14 -6.22 10.36
CA ASP A 47 12.73 -6.46 10.15
C ASP A 47 12.03 -5.13 9.86
N ARG A 48 11.13 -5.12 8.87
CA ARG A 48 10.32 -3.95 8.48
C ARG A 48 8.87 -4.37 8.29
N ALA A 49 7.96 -3.43 8.54
CA ALA A 49 6.56 -3.61 8.18
C ALA A 49 6.41 -3.55 6.66
N GLY A 50 5.73 -4.54 6.06
CA GLY A 50 5.39 -4.61 4.65
C GLY A 50 3.89 -4.58 4.40
N GLY A 51 3.48 -4.38 3.15
CA GLY A 51 2.09 -4.28 2.74
C GLY A 51 1.34 -3.17 3.48
N ALA A 52 0.14 -3.46 3.96
CA ALA A 52 -0.67 -2.49 4.73
C ALA A 52 0.09 -1.92 5.96
N GLY A 53 1.02 -2.70 6.54
CA GLY A 53 1.89 -2.23 7.61
C GLY A 53 2.82 -1.10 7.16
N ASN A 54 3.39 -1.18 5.96
CA ASN A 54 4.24 -0.12 5.41
C ASN A 54 3.44 1.16 5.12
N VAL A 55 2.22 1.04 4.58
CA VAL A 55 1.32 2.19 4.41
C VAL A 55 1.02 2.87 5.75
N ALA A 56 0.73 2.08 6.79
CA ALA A 56 0.43 2.60 8.12
C ALA A 56 1.64 3.33 8.74
N VAL A 57 2.85 2.78 8.60
CA VAL A 57 4.11 3.40 9.05
C VAL A 57 4.34 4.71 8.32
N ASN A 58 4.21 4.74 6.98
CA ASN A 58 4.38 5.97 6.19
C ASN A 58 3.40 7.08 6.64
N LEU A 59 2.15 6.74 6.93
CA LEU A 59 1.16 7.69 7.45
C LEU A 59 1.55 8.22 8.86
N ALA A 60 2.04 7.35 9.73
CA ALA A 60 2.49 7.76 11.07
C ALA A 60 3.73 8.67 10.99
N GLU A 61 4.66 8.41 10.08
CA GLU A 61 5.83 9.26 9.80
C GLU A 61 5.42 10.66 9.26
N LEU A 62 4.27 10.76 8.58
CA LEU A 62 3.67 12.04 8.18
C LEU A 62 2.96 12.77 9.34
N GLY A 63 2.92 12.17 10.54
CA GLY A 63 2.40 12.77 11.76
C GLY A 63 0.93 12.44 12.06
N LEU A 64 0.27 11.55 11.29
CA LEU A 64 -1.12 11.17 11.52
C LEU A 64 -1.27 10.17 12.67
N SER A 65 -2.45 10.16 13.28
CA SER A 65 -2.90 9.08 14.16
C SER A 65 -3.36 7.90 13.31
N VAL A 66 -2.70 6.74 13.44
CA VAL A 66 -2.95 5.60 12.53
C VAL A 66 -3.36 4.36 13.30
N SER A 67 -4.33 3.63 12.75
CA SER A 67 -4.78 2.31 13.19
C SER A 67 -4.59 1.30 12.07
N LEU A 68 -3.92 0.18 12.34
CA LEU A 68 -3.70 -0.90 11.37
C LEU A 68 -4.61 -2.08 11.70
N VAL A 69 -5.43 -2.50 10.73
CA VAL A 69 -6.35 -3.64 10.80
C VAL A 69 -5.97 -4.65 9.71
N GLY A 70 -5.92 -5.92 10.05
CA GLY A 70 -5.58 -6.98 9.10
C GLY A 70 -5.66 -8.35 9.75
N LEU A 71 -5.09 -9.35 9.09
CA LEU A 71 -4.99 -10.73 9.57
C LEU A 71 -3.52 -11.16 9.61
N CYS A 72 -3.09 -11.85 10.66
CA CYS A 72 -1.78 -12.50 10.71
C CYS A 72 -1.82 -13.71 11.65
N GLY A 73 -0.74 -14.50 11.67
CA GLY A 73 -0.58 -15.61 12.61
C GLY A 73 -0.35 -15.18 14.07
N GLU A 74 -0.28 -16.19 14.96
CA GLU A 74 0.13 -16.02 16.37
C GLU A 74 1.57 -16.52 16.59
N ASP A 75 2.50 -16.10 15.74
CA ASP A 75 3.87 -16.60 15.67
C ASP A 75 4.92 -15.53 16.04
N GLU A 76 6.20 -15.86 15.91
CA GLU A 76 7.29 -14.92 16.16
C GLU A 76 7.35 -13.80 15.12
N HIS A 77 6.92 -14.07 13.89
CA HIS A 77 6.92 -13.09 12.80
C HIS A 77 5.84 -12.04 13.04
N ALA A 78 4.66 -12.45 13.54
CA ALA A 78 3.62 -11.51 13.98
C ALA A 78 4.13 -10.58 15.09
N ARG A 79 4.88 -11.13 16.09
CA ARG A 79 5.46 -10.32 17.17
C ARG A 79 6.49 -9.33 16.65
N ALA A 80 7.34 -9.74 15.69
CA ALA A 80 8.34 -8.87 15.06
C ALA A 80 7.65 -7.76 14.24
N LEU A 81 6.66 -8.10 13.42
CA LEU A 81 5.87 -7.15 12.65
C LEU A 81 5.17 -6.12 13.55
N ARG A 82 4.51 -6.61 14.62
CA ARG A 82 3.86 -5.76 15.61
C ARG A 82 4.83 -4.76 16.24
N ALA A 83 6.05 -5.21 16.61
CA ALA A 83 7.06 -4.35 17.16
C ALA A 83 7.45 -3.21 16.21
N CYS A 84 7.68 -3.52 14.91
CA CYS A 84 7.99 -2.51 13.89
C CYS A 84 6.86 -1.48 13.75
N VAL A 85 5.59 -1.93 13.78
CA VAL A 85 4.41 -1.07 13.62
C VAL A 85 4.19 -0.19 14.85
N GLU A 86 4.28 -0.76 16.06
CA GLU A 86 4.10 -0.03 17.32
C GLU A 86 5.24 0.96 17.59
N GLU A 87 6.49 0.65 17.19
CA GLU A 87 7.63 1.57 17.26
C GLU A 87 7.42 2.84 16.43
N ALA A 88 6.73 2.72 15.30
CA ALA A 88 6.33 3.87 14.47
C ALA A 88 5.10 4.64 15.04
N GLY A 89 4.55 4.24 16.20
CA GLY A 89 3.39 4.88 16.82
C GLY A 89 2.03 4.46 16.26
N VAL A 90 1.97 3.42 15.43
CA VAL A 90 0.73 2.91 14.85
C VAL A 90 0.01 1.98 15.85
N ARG A 91 -1.29 2.15 16.02
CA ARG A 91 -2.12 1.26 16.82
C ARG A 91 -2.31 -0.09 16.13
N TRP A 92 -1.88 -1.17 16.78
CA TRP A 92 -1.99 -2.53 16.29
C TRP A 92 -3.38 -3.11 16.59
N ASN A 93 -4.22 -3.23 15.57
CA ASN A 93 -5.55 -3.87 15.62
C ASN A 93 -5.62 -5.03 14.60
N VAL A 94 -4.52 -5.78 14.45
CA VAL A 94 -4.48 -6.94 13.57
C VAL A 94 -5.06 -8.14 14.33
N MET A 95 -6.02 -8.81 13.70
CA MET A 95 -6.70 -9.97 14.28
C MET A 95 -5.87 -11.24 14.02
N PRO A 96 -5.58 -12.04 15.05
CA PRO A 96 -4.88 -13.29 14.86
C PRO A 96 -5.76 -14.32 14.15
N CYS A 97 -5.14 -15.16 13.32
CA CYS A 97 -5.79 -16.29 12.66
C CYS A 97 -4.88 -17.53 12.66
N PRO A 98 -5.42 -18.74 12.38
CA PRO A 98 -4.62 -19.98 12.40
C PRO A 98 -3.57 -20.11 11.29
N ALA A 99 -3.51 -19.17 10.33
CA ALA A 99 -2.49 -19.14 9.30
C ALA A 99 -1.13 -18.67 9.84
N GLU A 100 -0.04 -18.93 9.11
CA GLU A 100 1.25 -18.33 9.41
C GLU A 100 1.29 -16.87 8.94
N THR A 101 2.06 -16.04 9.67
CA THR A 101 2.30 -14.64 9.25
C THR A 101 3.09 -14.62 7.94
N ILE A 102 2.63 -13.84 6.99
CA ILE A 102 3.30 -13.69 5.71
C ILE A 102 4.67 -13.03 5.92
N VAL A 103 5.72 -13.67 5.39
CA VAL A 103 7.10 -13.16 5.48
C VAL A 103 7.75 -13.11 4.10
N LYS A 104 8.36 -12.00 3.78
CA LYS A 104 9.23 -11.84 2.60
C LYS A 104 10.68 -11.70 3.08
N LEU A 105 11.41 -12.80 3.08
CA LEU A 105 12.82 -12.84 3.47
C LEU A 105 13.72 -12.51 2.29
N ARG A 106 14.50 -11.42 2.41
CA ARG A 106 15.50 -11.01 1.44
C ARG A 106 16.89 -11.30 1.97
N VAL A 107 17.69 -12.00 1.19
CA VAL A 107 19.10 -12.29 1.52
C VAL A 107 19.99 -11.35 0.72
N LEU A 108 20.77 -10.54 1.43
CA LEU A 108 21.62 -9.48 0.88
C LEU A 108 23.11 -9.79 1.09
N SER A 109 23.93 -9.45 0.11
CA SER A 109 25.38 -9.39 0.26
C SER A 109 25.93 -8.16 -0.46
N ARG A 110 26.70 -7.33 0.25
CA ARG A 110 27.29 -6.09 -0.29
C ARG A 110 26.23 -5.18 -0.96
N ASN A 111 25.10 -4.98 -0.32
CA ASN A 111 23.95 -4.20 -0.82
C ASN A 111 23.29 -4.77 -2.09
N GLN A 112 23.60 -6.01 -2.47
CA GLN A 112 22.95 -6.71 -3.58
C GLN A 112 22.02 -7.79 -3.05
N GLN A 113 20.77 -7.80 -3.49
CA GLN A 113 19.84 -8.90 -3.20
C GLN A 113 20.24 -10.13 -4.00
N LEU A 114 20.53 -11.22 -3.30
CA LEU A 114 20.88 -12.51 -3.89
C LEU A 114 19.69 -13.43 -4.07
N LEU A 115 18.74 -13.36 -3.13
CA LEU A 115 17.57 -14.25 -3.08
C LEU A 115 16.44 -13.56 -2.31
N ARG A 116 15.18 -13.87 -2.70
CA ARG A 116 14.00 -13.64 -1.89
C ARG A 116 13.28 -14.97 -1.66
N ILE A 117 12.88 -15.21 -0.42
CA ILE A 117 12.10 -16.37 -0.02
C ILE A 117 10.78 -15.84 0.53
N ASP A 118 9.67 -16.27 -0.06
CA ASP A 118 8.34 -15.86 0.35
C ASP A 118 7.68 -17.01 1.14
N PHE A 119 7.36 -16.74 2.42
CA PHE A 119 6.55 -17.61 3.26
C PHE A 119 5.16 -17.01 3.26
N GLU A 120 4.24 -17.61 2.52
CA GLU A 120 2.91 -17.07 2.34
C GLU A 120 1.88 -18.15 2.04
N GLU A 121 0.72 -17.99 2.63
CA GLU A 121 -0.49 -18.72 2.29
C GLU A 121 -1.67 -17.76 2.17
N SER A 122 -2.75 -18.18 1.52
CA SER A 122 -3.92 -17.33 1.34
C SER A 122 -4.69 -17.19 2.66
N LEU A 123 -4.93 -15.94 3.06
CA LEU A 123 -5.75 -15.60 4.24
C LEU A 123 -7.25 -15.50 3.93
N ALA A 124 -7.67 -15.75 2.68
CA ALA A 124 -9.05 -15.53 2.24
C ALA A 124 -10.10 -16.32 3.04
N SER A 125 -9.76 -17.52 3.49
CA SER A 125 -10.64 -18.34 4.34
C SER A 125 -10.85 -17.76 5.74
N HIS A 126 -9.95 -16.92 6.21
CA HIS A 126 -9.99 -16.26 7.51
C HIS A 126 -10.63 -14.87 7.46
N ALA A 127 -10.69 -14.24 6.27
CA ALA A 127 -11.38 -12.97 6.02
C ALA A 127 -12.91 -13.19 5.91
N ASN A 128 -13.50 -13.67 6.97
CA ASN A 128 -14.92 -14.03 7.09
C ASN A 128 -15.76 -12.92 7.78
N ASP A 129 -17.03 -13.16 8.01
CA ASP A 129 -17.94 -12.21 8.66
C ASP A 129 -17.47 -11.76 10.05
N LEU A 130 -16.72 -12.59 10.77
CA LEU A 130 -16.15 -12.20 12.06
C LEU A 130 -15.08 -11.14 11.88
N PHE A 131 -14.18 -11.31 10.91
CA PHE A 131 -13.18 -10.30 10.57
C PHE A 131 -13.83 -9.02 10.07
N VAL A 132 -14.85 -9.11 9.20
CA VAL A 132 -15.58 -7.93 8.72
C VAL A 132 -16.16 -7.13 9.91
N ARG A 133 -16.88 -7.79 10.83
CA ARG A 133 -17.42 -7.13 12.03
C ARG A 133 -16.32 -6.54 12.92
N TYR A 134 -15.22 -7.25 13.08
CA TYR A 134 -14.05 -6.73 13.82
C TYR A 134 -13.49 -5.47 13.17
N ALA A 135 -13.25 -5.49 11.86
CA ALA A 135 -12.73 -4.35 11.13
C ALA A 135 -13.67 -3.13 11.20
N GLN A 136 -14.99 -3.35 11.08
CA GLN A 136 -16.02 -2.29 11.19
C GLN A 136 -15.95 -1.54 12.53
N GLN A 137 -15.57 -2.18 13.63
CA GLN A 137 -15.44 -1.53 14.94
C GLN A 137 -14.36 -0.45 14.98
N HIS A 138 -13.38 -0.51 14.04
CA HIS A 138 -12.26 0.41 13.96
C HIS A 138 -12.47 1.54 12.93
N LEU A 139 -13.67 1.64 12.33
CA LEU A 139 -13.97 2.62 11.28
C LEU A 139 -14.65 3.89 11.82
N ALA A 140 -15.31 3.83 12.97
CA ALA A 140 -16.13 4.94 13.48
C ALA A 140 -15.32 6.22 13.71
N ASP A 141 -14.13 6.09 14.30
CA ASP A 141 -13.27 7.22 14.69
C ASP A 141 -12.32 7.66 13.55
N ALA A 142 -12.26 6.93 12.44
CA ALA A 142 -11.41 7.30 11.31
C ALA A 142 -11.98 8.50 10.54
N ASP A 143 -11.14 9.43 10.13
CA ASP A 143 -11.51 10.48 9.17
C ASP A 143 -11.51 9.93 7.74
N LEU A 144 -10.60 9.00 7.47
CA LEU A 144 -10.39 8.38 6.18
C LEU A 144 -9.93 6.92 6.36
N VAL A 145 -10.30 6.06 5.42
CA VAL A 145 -9.91 4.64 5.43
C VAL A 145 -9.09 4.30 4.20
N VAL A 146 -7.96 3.62 4.41
CA VAL A 146 -7.13 3.09 3.33
C VAL A 146 -7.28 1.57 3.29
N PHE A 147 -7.58 1.03 2.11
CA PHE A 147 -7.55 -0.40 1.82
C PHE A 147 -6.29 -0.72 1.00
N SER A 148 -5.38 -1.50 1.58
CA SER A 148 -4.12 -1.90 0.94
C SER A 148 -4.17 -3.38 0.59
N ASP A 149 -4.41 -3.68 -0.69
CA ASP A 149 -4.58 -5.05 -1.21
C ASP A 149 -3.28 -5.54 -1.86
N TYR A 150 -2.80 -6.69 -1.41
CA TYR A 150 -1.66 -7.42 -1.96
C TYR A 150 -2.06 -8.82 -2.47
N ALA A 151 -3.38 -9.06 -2.61
CA ALA A 151 -3.96 -10.34 -3.00
C ALA A 151 -3.55 -11.49 -2.06
N LYS A 152 -3.35 -11.19 -0.75
CA LYS A 152 -3.07 -12.22 0.25
C LYS A 152 -4.34 -12.71 0.96
N GLY A 153 -5.45 -12.00 0.79
CA GLY A 153 -6.77 -12.45 1.15
C GLY A 153 -7.45 -11.73 2.30
N SER A 154 -6.77 -10.86 3.06
CA SER A 154 -7.42 -10.10 4.15
C SER A 154 -8.59 -9.26 3.63
N LEU A 155 -8.53 -8.82 2.38
CA LEU A 155 -9.59 -8.05 1.72
C LEU A 155 -10.53 -8.90 0.85
N ALA A 156 -10.63 -10.23 1.07
CA ALA A 156 -11.56 -11.08 0.30
C ALA A 156 -13.01 -10.58 0.37
N LEU A 157 -13.43 -10.02 1.51
CA LEU A 157 -14.74 -9.43 1.73
C LEU A 157 -14.65 -7.89 1.86
N VAL A 158 -14.01 -7.20 0.90
CA VAL A 158 -13.83 -5.74 0.95
C VAL A 158 -15.14 -4.97 0.76
N GLN A 159 -16.11 -5.47 -0.02
CA GLN A 159 -17.37 -4.78 -0.32
C GLN A 159 -18.22 -4.45 0.92
N PRO A 160 -18.44 -5.33 1.89
CA PRO A 160 -19.12 -4.98 3.15
C PRO A 160 -18.42 -3.86 3.94
N LEU A 161 -17.09 -3.77 3.87
CA LEU A 161 -16.31 -2.71 4.53
C LEU A 161 -16.48 -1.36 3.80
N LEU A 162 -16.39 -1.35 2.47
CA LEU A 162 -16.66 -0.16 1.65
C LEU A 162 -18.10 0.34 1.82
N ALA A 163 -19.07 -0.57 1.86
CA ALA A 163 -20.47 -0.21 2.12
C ALA A 163 -20.64 0.47 3.49
N HIS A 164 -20.00 -0.09 4.52
CA HIS A 164 -20.05 0.49 5.86
C HIS A 164 -19.34 1.86 5.95
N CYS A 165 -18.20 2.03 5.26
CA CYS A 165 -17.55 3.36 5.14
C CYS A 165 -18.47 4.40 4.50
N ARG A 166 -19.23 4.03 3.47
CA ARG A 166 -20.23 4.90 2.83
C ARG A 166 -21.37 5.28 3.78
N GLU A 167 -21.89 4.33 4.56
CA GLU A 167 -22.90 4.59 5.59
C GLU A 167 -22.41 5.62 6.63
N LEU A 168 -21.10 5.56 6.96
CA LEU A 168 -20.45 6.49 7.87
C LEU A 168 -19.96 7.77 7.20
N ASN A 169 -20.18 7.96 5.88
CA ASN A 169 -19.68 9.07 5.07
C ASN A 169 -18.15 9.23 5.15
N LYS A 170 -17.41 8.13 5.20
CA LYS A 170 -15.94 8.12 5.22
C LYS A 170 -15.38 8.02 3.81
N GLN A 171 -14.37 8.83 3.51
CA GLN A 171 -13.58 8.67 2.28
C GLN A 171 -12.77 7.38 2.34
N THR A 172 -12.66 6.71 1.20
CA THR A 172 -11.94 5.44 1.09
C THR A 172 -10.95 5.46 -0.07
N LEU A 173 -9.69 5.17 0.22
CA LEU A 173 -8.65 5.01 -0.79
C LEU A 173 -8.30 3.52 -0.89
N VAL A 174 -8.10 3.03 -2.10
CA VAL A 174 -7.75 1.63 -2.33
C VAL A 174 -6.50 1.56 -3.18
N ASP A 175 -5.46 0.89 -2.68
CA ASP A 175 -4.36 0.37 -3.48
C ASP A 175 -4.76 -1.03 -3.98
N PRO A 176 -5.15 -1.16 -5.26
CA PRO A 176 -5.79 -2.37 -5.74
C PRO A 176 -4.78 -3.43 -6.16
N LYS A 177 -5.18 -4.71 -6.13
CA LYS A 177 -4.41 -5.83 -6.67
C LYS A 177 -5.30 -6.81 -7.43
N GLY A 178 -4.71 -7.45 -8.45
CA GLY A 178 -5.41 -8.44 -9.29
C GLY A 178 -6.14 -7.80 -10.48
N LEU A 179 -7.06 -8.56 -11.07
CA LEU A 179 -7.78 -8.17 -12.29
C LEU A 179 -9.24 -7.78 -12.04
N ASP A 180 -9.77 -8.08 -10.86
CA ASP A 180 -11.15 -7.80 -10.50
C ASP A 180 -11.26 -6.51 -9.70
N PHE A 181 -11.37 -5.38 -10.40
CA PHE A 181 -11.57 -4.07 -9.77
C PHE A 181 -13.05 -3.81 -9.40
N GLU A 182 -14.00 -4.64 -9.88
CA GLU A 182 -15.41 -4.56 -9.47
C GLU A 182 -15.58 -4.71 -7.95
N ARG A 183 -14.70 -5.44 -7.30
CA ARG A 183 -14.68 -5.62 -5.85
C ARG A 183 -14.43 -4.31 -5.07
N TYR A 184 -13.94 -3.25 -5.73
CA TYR A 184 -13.70 -1.95 -5.10
C TYR A 184 -14.74 -0.89 -5.48
N ARG A 185 -15.85 -1.30 -6.08
CA ARG A 185 -16.97 -0.41 -6.47
C ARG A 185 -17.39 0.49 -5.31
N GLY A 186 -17.52 1.80 -5.62
CA GLY A 186 -17.95 2.83 -4.68
C GLY A 186 -16.86 3.26 -3.69
N ALA A 187 -15.60 2.94 -3.92
CA ALA A 187 -14.50 3.61 -3.24
C ALA A 187 -14.38 5.07 -3.71
N THR A 188 -13.78 5.93 -2.89
CA THR A 188 -13.52 7.33 -3.28
C THR A 188 -12.42 7.39 -4.33
N LEU A 189 -11.29 6.70 -4.12
CA LEU A 189 -10.13 6.74 -5.02
C LEU A 189 -9.51 5.35 -5.15
N LEU A 190 -9.13 4.96 -6.39
CA LEU A 190 -8.20 3.86 -6.66
C LEU A 190 -6.84 4.41 -7.07
N THR A 191 -5.75 3.73 -6.64
CA THR A 191 -4.37 4.12 -6.94
C THR A 191 -3.56 3.03 -7.66
N PRO A 192 -4.05 2.44 -8.77
CA PRO A 192 -3.32 1.41 -9.49
C PRO A 192 -2.04 1.95 -10.13
N ASN A 193 -1.03 1.08 -10.26
CA ASN A 193 0.05 1.37 -11.20
C ASN A 193 -0.39 1.10 -12.65
N LEU A 194 0.36 1.61 -13.63
CA LEU A 194 0.01 1.49 -15.05
C LEU A 194 -0.17 0.03 -15.49
N ALA A 195 0.68 -0.88 -15.03
CA ALA A 195 0.59 -2.29 -15.40
C ALA A 195 -0.68 -2.96 -14.83
N GLU A 196 -1.05 -2.65 -13.59
CA GLU A 196 -2.30 -3.11 -12.97
C GLU A 196 -3.53 -2.53 -13.67
N PHE A 197 -3.46 -1.23 -13.98
CA PHE A 197 -4.54 -0.56 -14.72
C PHE A 197 -4.73 -1.18 -16.11
N GLU A 198 -3.65 -1.31 -16.89
CA GLU A 198 -3.70 -1.91 -18.24
C GLU A 198 -4.12 -3.38 -18.24
N ALA A 199 -3.82 -4.13 -17.18
CA ALA A 199 -4.26 -5.50 -17.05
C ALA A 199 -5.80 -5.62 -16.97
N VAL A 200 -6.47 -4.58 -16.46
CA VAL A 200 -7.95 -4.53 -16.35
C VAL A 200 -8.60 -3.92 -17.59
N VAL A 201 -8.07 -2.79 -18.08
CA VAL A 201 -8.74 -2.02 -19.16
C VAL A 201 -8.12 -2.24 -20.53
N GLY A 202 -7.01 -2.97 -20.62
CA GLY A 202 -6.20 -3.13 -21.83
C GLY A 202 -5.16 -2.03 -21.97
N ARG A 203 -4.23 -2.22 -22.91
CA ARG A 203 -3.03 -1.39 -23.09
C ARG A 203 -3.35 0.05 -23.49
N CYS A 204 -2.68 1.02 -22.90
CA CYS A 204 -2.82 2.46 -23.14
C CYS A 204 -1.54 3.01 -23.80
N ASP A 205 -1.56 3.17 -25.13
CA ASP A 205 -0.39 3.62 -25.90
C ASP A 205 -0.23 5.16 -25.87
N THR A 206 -1.27 5.91 -25.51
CA THR A 206 -1.26 7.38 -25.40
C THR A 206 -1.95 7.87 -24.12
N ASP A 207 -1.67 9.10 -23.73
CA ASP A 207 -2.31 9.74 -22.57
C ASP A 207 -3.82 9.88 -22.76
N GLU A 208 -4.28 10.14 -23.99
CA GLU A 208 -5.70 10.24 -24.33
C GLU A 208 -6.42 8.89 -24.10
N THR A 209 -5.82 7.79 -24.58
CA THR A 209 -6.37 6.44 -24.37
C THR A 209 -6.40 6.08 -22.87
N LEU A 210 -5.36 6.46 -22.11
CA LEU A 210 -5.34 6.23 -20.68
C LEU A 210 -6.46 6.98 -19.98
N VAL A 211 -6.65 8.27 -20.29
CA VAL A 211 -7.70 9.11 -19.72
C VAL A 211 -9.09 8.59 -20.07
N GLU A 212 -9.35 8.23 -21.33
CA GLU A 212 -10.62 7.67 -21.78
C GLU A 212 -10.99 6.40 -21.00
N ARG A 213 -10.06 5.47 -20.88
CA ARG A 213 -10.27 4.20 -20.18
C ARG A 213 -10.39 4.40 -18.67
N ALA A 214 -9.62 5.34 -18.10
CA ALA A 214 -9.71 5.67 -16.68
C ALA A 214 -11.07 6.28 -16.35
N GLU A 215 -11.60 7.16 -17.17
CA GLU A 215 -12.94 7.74 -17.00
C GLU A 215 -14.04 6.68 -17.15
N ALA A 216 -13.93 5.79 -18.14
CA ALA A 216 -14.87 4.70 -18.33
C ALA A 216 -14.88 3.75 -17.11
N LEU A 217 -13.70 3.36 -16.61
CA LEU A 217 -13.58 2.50 -15.43
C LEU A 217 -14.07 3.21 -14.18
N ARG A 218 -13.68 4.49 -13.96
CA ARG A 218 -14.14 5.30 -12.84
C ARG A 218 -15.68 5.35 -12.77
N ALA A 219 -16.31 5.69 -13.90
CA ALA A 219 -17.77 5.78 -13.98
C ALA A 219 -18.44 4.41 -13.78
N SER A 220 -17.88 3.33 -14.35
CA SER A 220 -18.42 1.99 -14.19
C SER A 220 -18.39 1.49 -12.74
N LEU A 221 -17.36 1.89 -11.98
CA LEU A 221 -17.16 1.49 -10.58
C LEU A 221 -17.73 2.50 -9.55
N ASP A 222 -18.35 3.58 -10.00
CA ASP A 222 -18.90 4.64 -9.11
C ASP A 222 -17.83 5.20 -8.17
N LEU A 223 -16.68 5.59 -8.74
CA LEU A 223 -15.55 6.19 -8.02
C LEU A 223 -15.54 7.71 -8.19
N ASP A 224 -15.03 8.45 -7.19
CA ASP A 224 -14.77 9.88 -7.35
C ASP A 224 -13.52 10.13 -8.19
N GLY A 225 -12.51 9.23 -8.12
CA GLY A 225 -11.28 9.35 -8.89
C GLY A 225 -10.50 8.06 -9.09
N ILE A 226 -9.60 8.09 -10.08
CA ILE A 226 -8.52 7.10 -10.30
C ILE A 226 -7.21 7.86 -10.46
N LEU A 227 -6.19 7.49 -9.68
CA LEU A 227 -4.83 8.01 -9.79
C LEU A 227 -3.92 6.89 -10.30
N VAL A 228 -3.56 6.93 -11.57
CA VAL A 228 -2.66 5.95 -12.18
C VAL A 228 -1.21 6.40 -11.99
N THR A 229 -0.39 5.58 -11.30
CA THR A 229 1.06 5.81 -11.18
C THR A 229 1.80 5.22 -12.38
N ARG A 230 2.75 5.98 -12.97
CA ARG A 230 3.35 5.70 -14.27
C ARG A 230 4.88 5.70 -14.27
N SER A 231 5.46 5.29 -13.14
CA SER A 231 6.93 5.28 -12.93
C SER A 231 7.56 6.64 -13.29
N GLU A 232 8.54 6.65 -14.19
CA GLU A 232 9.24 7.86 -14.65
C GLU A 232 8.32 8.88 -15.37
N ALA A 233 7.17 8.46 -15.87
CA ALA A 233 6.17 9.35 -16.46
C ALA A 233 5.31 10.08 -15.41
N GLY A 234 5.51 9.81 -14.13
CA GLY A 234 4.79 10.47 -13.04
C GLY A 234 3.42 9.86 -12.77
N MET A 235 2.36 10.68 -12.75
CA MET A 235 1.01 10.22 -12.38
C MET A 235 -0.05 10.91 -13.24
N THR A 236 -1.18 10.23 -13.42
CA THR A 236 -2.38 10.79 -14.09
C THR A 236 -3.57 10.60 -13.16
N LEU A 237 -4.22 11.70 -12.78
CA LEU A 237 -5.47 11.72 -12.02
C LEU A 237 -6.64 11.98 -12.97
N VAL A 238 -7.64 11.11 -12.91
CA VAL A 238 -8.95 11.29 -13.55
C VAL A 238 -10.00 11.36 -12.46
N GLN A 239 -10.68 12.49 -12.32
CA GLN A 239 -11.66 12.77 -11.27
C GLN A 239 -13.01 13.17 -11.87
N ALA A 240 -14.09 12.75 -11.24
CA ALA A 240 -15.46 13.04 -11.68
C ALA A 240 -15.69 14.54 -11.90
N GLY A 241 -16.14 14.92 -13.10
CA GLY A 241 -16.50 16.31 -13.42
C GLY A 241 -15.34 17.29 -13.50
N GLN A 242 -14.09 16.81 -13.49
CA GLN A 242 -12.89 17.65 -13.60
C GLN A 242 -12.05 17.24 -14.83
N PRO A 243 -11.30 18.16 -15.43
CA PRO A 243 -10.31 17.82 -16.44
C PRO A 243 -9.27 16.85 -15.86
N PRO A 244 -8.70 15.94 -16.69
CA PRO A 244 -7.60 15.08 -16.26
C PRO A 244 -6.40 15.91 -15.86
N ALA A 245 -5.69 15.50 -14.80
CA ALA A 245 -4.46 16.15 -14.34
C ALA A 245 -3.26 15.21 -14.48
N HIS A 246 -2.20 15.70 -15.12
CA HIS A 246 -0.95 14.96 -15.29
C HIS A 246 0.13 15.60 -14.43
N PHE A 247 0.83 14.78 -13.63
CA PHE A 247 1.91 15.19 -12.75
C PHE A 247 3.20 14.55 -13.22
N SER A 248 4.16 15.34 -13.69
CA SER A 248 5.44 14.83 -14.16
C SER A 248 6.35 14.47 -12.99
N ALA A 249 7.08 13.36 -13.10
CA ALA A 249 8.12 13.00 -12.15
C ALA A 249 9.23 14.07 -12.10
N SER A 250 9.66 14.46 -10.91
CA SER A 250 10.71 15.46 -10.72
C SER A 250 12.12 14.86 -10.73
N ALA A 251 12.27 13.56 -10.47
CA ALA A 251 13.56 12.87 -10.43
C ALA A 251 13.94 12.30 -11.81
N ARG A 252 15.23 12.46 -12.16
CA ARG A 252 15.81 11.89 -13.39
C ARG A 252 16.20 10.42 -13.27
N GLU A 253 16.32 9.90 -12.04
CA GLU A 253 16.65 8.50 -11.76
C GLU A 253 15.85 8.02 -10.55
N VAL A 254 15.02 7.01 -10.74
CA VAL A 254 14.31 6.31 -9.68
C VAL A 254 15.10 5.03 -9.41
N PHE A 255 15.82 4.97 -8.28
CA PHE A 255 16.72 3.84 -7.96
C PHE A 255 15.99 2.62 -7.39
N ASP A 256 14.95 2.82 -6.57
CA ASP A 256 14.11 1.74 -6.03
C ASP A 256 12.64 2.16 -6.03
N VAL A 257 11.81 1.39 -6.71
CA VAL A 257 10.35 1.57 -6.77
C VAL A 257 9.60 0.75 -5.72
N THR A 258 10.32 -0.02 -4.89
CA THR A 258 9.71 -0.85 -3.85
C THR A 258 9.08 0.03 -2.77
N GLY A 259 7.76 -0.13 -2.55
CA GLY A 259 7.01 0.67 -1.59
C GLY A 259 6.64 2.09 -2.06
N ALA A 260 6.97 2.44 -3.33
CA ALA A 260 6.60 3.74 -3.89
C ALA A 260 5.07 3.92 -3.97
N GLY A 261 4.30 2.87 -4.30
CA GLY A 261 2.84 2.85 -4.26
C GLY A 261 2.31 3.13 -2.85
N ASP A 262 2.91 2.47 -1.83
CA ASP A 262 2.55 2.68 -0.42
C ASP A 262 2.76 4.14 0.01
N THR A 263 3.83 4.77 -0.46
CA THR A 263 4.11 6.19 -0.20
C THR A 263 3.05 7.07 -0.88
N VAL A 264 2.69 6.78 -2.13
CA VAL A 264 1.66 7.53 -2.86
C VAL A 264 0.34 7.51 -2.12
N ILE A 265 -0.16 6.32 -1.77
CA ILE A 265 -1.47 6.22 -1.10
C ILE A 265 -1.43 6.83 0.31
N ALA A 266 -0.31 6.72 1.04
CA ALA A 266 -0.14 7.34 2.34
C ALA A 266 -0.19 8.87 2.25
N VAL A 267 0.52 9.49 1.30
CA VAL A 267 0.50 10.95 1.10
C VAL A 267 -0.87 11.41 0.63
N MET A 268 -1.49 10.69 -0.30
CA MET A 268 -2.87 10.97 -0.72
C MET A 268 -3.82 10.99 0.48
N ALA A 269 -3.78 9.93 1.30
CA ALA A 269 -4.65 9.80 2.47
C ALA A 269 -4.38 10.91 3.50
N GLY A 270 -3.12 11.23 3.78
CA GLY A 270 -2.76 12.32 4.69
C GLY A 270 -3.24 13.69 4.21
N CYS A 271 -3.03 14.02 2.94
CA CYS A 271 -3.49 15.29 2.37
C CYS A 271 -5.03 15.40 2.35
N LEU A 272 -5.73 14.33 1.96
CA LEU A 272 -7.20 14.31 1.93
C LEU A 272 -7.80 14.39 3.34
N SER A 273 -7.21 13.71 4.33
CA SER A 273 -7.66 13.82 5.72
C SER A 273 -7.46 15.23 6.31
N ALA A 274 -6.47 15.96 5.82
CA ALA A 274 -6.26 17.38 6.13
C ALA A 274 -7.17 18.34 5.32
N GLY A 275 -8.07 17.81 4.49
CA GLY A 275 -9.06 18.58 3.72
C GLY A 275 -8.54 19.16 2.40
N LEU A 276 -7.38 18.74 1.90
CA LEU A 276 -6.90 19.19 0.60
C LEU A 276 -7.75 18.59 -0.53
N PRO A 277 -7.93 19.33 -1.64
CA PRO A 277 -8.50 18.78 -2.87
C PRO A 277 -7.63 17.66 -3.44
N MET A 278 -8.26 16.68 -4.10
CA MET A 278 -7.59 15.51 -4.68
C MET A 278 -6.44 15.86 -5.66
N PRO A 279 -6.54 16.89 -6.54
CA PRO A 279 -5.42 17.28 -7.40
C PRO A 279 -4.20 17.81 -6.62
N ASP A 280 -4.42 18.55 -5.53
CA ASP A 280 -3.34 19.06 -4.69
C ASP A 280 -2.67 17.92 -3.92
N ALA A 281 -3.46 16.98 -3.40
CA ALA A 281 -2.96 15.75 -2.78
C ALA A 281 -2.10 14.92 -3.76
N ALA A 282 -2.56 14.75 -5.00
CA ALA A 282 -1.84 14.03 -6.04
C ALA A 282 -0.52 14.74 -6.44
N HIS A 283 -0.49 16.06 -6.42
CA HIS A 283 0.73 16.82 -6.65
C HIS A 283 1.80 16.51 -5.56
N PHE A 284 1.41 16.57 -4.28
CA PHE A 284 2.32 16.22 -3.18
C PHE A 284 2.75 14.74 -3.22
N ALA A 285 1.83 13.83 -3.53
CA ALA A 285 2.15 12.42 -3.68
C ALA A 285 3.18 12.20 -4.80
N CYS A 286 3.05 12.89 -5.94
CA CYS A 286 4.01 12.79 -7.04
C CYS A 286 5.39 13.33 -6.66
N LEU A 287 5.48 14.43 -5.91
CA LEU A 287 6.75 14.98 -5.45
C LEU A 287 7.50 14.01 -4.53
N LEU A 288 6.81 13.37 -3.59
CA LEU A 288 7.41 12.41 -2.65
C LEU A 288 7.72 11.06 -3.33
N TYR A 289 6.86 10.61 -4.26
CA TYR A 289 7.08 9.41 -5.06
C TYR A 289 8.40 9.43 -5.83
N THR A 290 8.82 10.60 -6.29
CA THR A 290 10.01 10.79 -7.11
C THR A 290 11.23 11.33 -6.35
N SER A 291 11.12 11.49 -5.02
CA SER A 291 12.24 11.88 -4.17
C SER A 291 13.06 10.63 -3.78
N PRO A 292 14.40 10.74 -3.67
CA PRO A 292 15.21 9.64 -3.12
C PRO A 292 14.70 9.26 -1.73
N SER A 293 14.55 7.95 -1.51
CA SER A 293 14.17 7.46 -0.19
C SER A 293 15.28 7.75 0.82
N PRO A 294 14.97 8.23 2.05
CA PRO A 294 15.97 8.31 3.11
C PRO A 294 16.58 6.94 3.48
N ARG A 295 16.04 5.88 2.92
CA ARG A 295 16.47 4.48 3.12
C ARG A 295 17.50 4.01 2.08
N ASP A 296 17.79 4.82 1.05
CA ASP A 296 18.82 4.62 0.05
C ASP A 296 20.16 5.24 0.52
#